data_9d8ee85a40f2bdcf527164a3b9dbfb14
#
_entry.id   9d8ee85a40f2bdcf527164a3b9dbfb14
#
_cell.length_a   1.000
_cell.length_b   1.000
_cell.length_c   1.000
_cell.angle_alpha   90.00
_cell.angle_beta   90.00
_cell.angle_gamma   90.00
#
_symmetry.space_group_name_H-M   'P 1'
#
loop_
_entity.id
_entity.type
_entity.pdbx_description
1 polymer ?
#
loop_
_entity_poly.entity_id
_entity_poly.type
_entity_poly.pdbx_seq_one_letter_code
_entity_poly.pdbx_strand_id
1 'polypeptide(L)'
;SLEIFGGYIHTYKYDEAVKDKVILDLRFEARKIDQKLTSKDRVDQWFDAKTEGLTDYARTELKKKWATMQKVLSSNSRLEKITNDIHLDMETVPRLKSGLGNAILIAGSISEACKYWELFQKSGLKKCAIVTSYNPHISSIKGETVSLDEDTQAILKNETYQKMLDGKEIKDFEKEVKDKFIEQPAQMKLLIVVDKLLTGFDAPPATYLYIDKSMKDHGL
;
A
#
# COMPACT_ATOMS: atom_id res chain seq x y z
N SER A 1 -19.36 21.83 -17.91
CA SER A 1 -20.73 21.28 -17.79
C SER A 1 -21.75 22.35 -17.36
N LEU A 2 -21.37 23.34 -16.55
CA LEU A 2 -22.26 24.47 -16.17
C LEU A 2 -22.71 25.28 -17.38
N GLU A 3 -21.87 25.43 -18.40
CA GLU A 3 -22.21 26.14 -19.64
C GLU A 3 -23.26 25.39 -20.48
N ILE A 4 -23.34 24.06 -20.35
CA ILE A 4 -24.28 23.25 -21.16
C ILE A 4 -25.58 23.00 -20.40
N PHE A 5 -25.52 22.78 -19.09
CA PHE A 5 -26.67 22.38 -18.27
C PHE A 5 -27.22 23.47 -17.36
N GLY A 6 -26.62 24.68 -17.36
CA GLY A 6 -26.99 25.77 -16.47
C GLY A 6 -26.50 25.60 -15.03
N GLY A 7 -26.97 26.46 -14.12
CA GLY A 7 -26.58 26.40 -12.71
C GLY A 7 -27.24 25.24 -11.95
N TYR A 8 -26.66 24.88 -10.80
CA TYR A 8 -27.26 23.88 -9.91
C TYR A 8 -28.61 24.37 -9.38
N ILE A 9 -29.62 23.54 -9.47
CA ILE A 9 -30.94 23.79 -8.86
C ILE A 9 -30.85 23.60 -7.34
N HIS A 10 -30.09 22.59 -6.90
CA HIS A 10 -29.82 22.27 -5.51
C HIS A 10 -28.46 21.58 -5.39
N THR A 11 -27.75 21.83 -4.31
CA THR A 11 -26.50 21.12 -3.96
C THR A 11 -26.70 20.47 -2.60
N TYR A 12 -26.52 19.14 -2.55
CA TYR A 12 -26.52 18.40 -1.31
C TYR A 12 -25.07 18.14 -0.90
N LYS A 13 -24.62 18.84 0.15
CA LYS A 13 -23.23 18.82 0.57
C LYS A 13 -22.97 17.74 1.61
N TYR A 14 -21.68 17.42 1.83
CA TYR A 14 -21.22 16.43 2.81
C TYR A 14 -21.76 16.71 4.23
N ASP A 15 -21.65 17.95 4.70
CA ASP A 15 -22.11 18.38 6.01
C ASP A 15 -23.64 18.23 6.19
N GLU A 16 -24.43 18.47 5.14
CA GLU A 16 -25.86 18.21 5.12
C GLU A 16 -26.16 16.73 5.20
N ALA A 17 -25.42 15.89 4.42
CA ALA A 17 -25.59 14.43 4.42
C ALA A 17 -25.22 13.79 5.76
N VAL A 18 -24.19 14.31 6.45
CA VAL A 18 -23.81 13.86 7.81
C VAL A 18 -24.91 14.28 8.81
N LYS A 19 -25.40 15.52 8.75
CA LYS A 19 -26.47 16.01 9.62
C LYS A 19 -27.75 15.19 9.46
N ASP A 20 -28.11 14.86 8.23
CA ASP A 20 -29.27 14.04 7.90
C ASP A 20 -29.05 12.54 8.19
N LYS A 21 -27.85 12.15 8.66
CA LYS A 21 -27.46 10.77 8.96
C LYS A 21 -27.50 9.83 7.76
N VAL A 22 -27.39 10.36 6.56
CA VAL A 22 -27.30 9.57 5.31
C VAL A 22 -25.92 8.98 5.17
N ILE A 23 -24.88 9.69 5.63
CA ILE A 23 -23.49 9.22 5.69
C ILE A 23 -22.94 9.40 7.10
N LEU A 24 -21.92 8.63 7.42
CA LEU A 24 -21.17 8.77 8.68
C LEU A 24 -20.15 9.89 8.55
N ASP A 25 -19.89 10.57 9.68
CA ASP A 25 -18.81 11.55 9.74
C ASP A 25 -17.43 10.88 9.61
N LEU A 26 -16.57 11.49 8.81
CA LEU A 26 -15.20 11.00 8.60
C LEU A 26 -14.31 11.52 9.72
N ARG A 27 -13.59 10.59 10.35
CA ARG A 27 -12.57 10.91 11.36
C ARG A 27 -11.20 10.68 10.76
N PHE A 28 -10.39 11.72 10.73
CA PHE A 28 -9.02 11.70 10.24
C PHE A 28 -8.05 11.60 11.42
N GLU A 29 -7.12 10.66 11.32
CA GLU A 29 -6.02 10.51 12.25
C GLU A 29 -4.69 10.51 11.47
N ALA A 30 -3.86 11.52 11.70
CA ALA A 30 -2.53 11.58 11.13
C ALA A 30 -1.54 10.84 12.03
N ARG A 31 -0.97 9.74 11.54
CA ARG A 31 0.05 8.95 12.23
C ARG A 31 1.43 9.29 11.71
N LYS A 32 2.27 9.84 12.59
CA LYS A 32 3.66 10.15 12.24
C LYS A 32 4.52 8.90 12.45
N ILE A 33 5.07 8.38 11.36
CA ILE A 33 6.03 7.28 11.42
C ILE A 33 7.43 7.85 11.41
N ASP A 34 8.09 7.81 12.56
CA ASP A 34 9.48 8.22 12.67
C ASP A 34 10.37 7.25 11.88
N GLN A 35 10.85 7.72 10.76
CA GLN A 35 11.94 7.08 10.02
C GLN A 35 13.25 7.44 10.72
N LYS A 36 13.59 6.73 11.80
CA LYS A 36 14.94 6.83 12.35
C LYS A 36 15.90 6.10 11.41
N LEU A 37 16.43 6.80 10.43
CA LEU A 37 17.72 6.43 9.88
C LEU A 37 18.71 6.41 11.05
N THR A 38 19.30 5.27 11.32
CA THR A 38 20.48 5.15 12.17
C THR A 38 21.42 6.27 11.76
N SER A 39 21.83 7.15 12.66
CA SER A 39 22.38 8.49 12.45
C SER A 39 23.09 8.63 11.10
N LYS A 40 22.58 9.50 10.24
CA LYS A 40 23.13 9.79 8.90
C LYS A 40 24.64 9.98 8.95
N ASP A 41 25.11 10.64 10.01
CA ASP A 41 26.52 10.93 10.23
C ASP A 41 27.38 9.66 10.43
N ARG A 42 26.88 8.65 11.14
CA ARG A 42 27.60 7.37 11.30
C ARG A 42 27.66 6.57 10.00
N VAL A 43 26.61 6.65 9.20
CA VAL A 43 26.54 5.98 7.92
C VAL A 43 27.46 6.65 6.90
N ASP A 44 27.51 7.99 6.89
CA ASP A 44 28.40 8.75 6.03
C ASP A 44 29.87 8.53 6.45
N GLN A 45 30.20 8.54 7.74
CA GLN A 45 31.52 8.21 8.27
C GLN A 45 31.96 6.77 7.90
N TRP A 46 31.07 5.81 8.02
CA TRP A 46 31.35 4.44 7.62
C TRP A 46 31.61 4.32 6.12
N PHE A 47 30.80 5.01 5.29
CA PHE A 47 30.98 5.03 3.85
C PHE A 47 32.33 5.66 3.48
N ASP A 48 32.66 6.80 4.08
CA ASP A 48 33.94 7.49 3.85
C ASP A 48 35.15 6.62 4.24
N ALA A 49 35.10 5.98 5.39
CA ALA A 49 36.14 5.05 5.83
C ALA A 49 36.31 3.82 4.89
N LYS A 50 35.20 3.29 4.35
CA LYS A 50 35.25 2.11 3.46
C LYS A 50 35.61 2.44 2.02
N THR A 51 35.49 3.70 1.61
CA THR A 51 35.83 4.17 0.27
C THR A 51 37.14 4.93 0.21
N GLU A 52 37.89 4.96 1.31
CA GLU A 52 39.23 5.53 1.38
C GLU A 52 40.18 4.80 0.39
N GLY A 53 40.88 5.56 -0.45
CA GLY A 53 41.78 5.01 -1.49
C GLY A 53 41.11 4.71 -2.84
N LEU A 54 39.81 4.90 -3.00
CA LEU A 54 39.15 4.83 -4.30
C LEU A 54 39.29 6.14 -5.08
N THR A 55 39.27 6.04 -6.42
CA THR A 55 39.20 7.23 -7.27
C THR A 55 37.89 7.99 -7.08
N ASP A 56 37.88 9.30 -7.29
CA ASP A 56 36.69 10.14 -7.14
C ASP A 56 35.51 9.67 -7.99
N TYR A 57 35.79 9.14 -9.17
CA TYR A 57 34.77 8.55 -10.04
C TYR A 57 34.13 7.30 -9.41
N ALA A 58 34.95 6.36 -8.96
CA ALA A 58 34.46 5.12 -8.32
C ALA A 58 33.69 5.42 -7.03
N ARG A 59 34.15 6.40 -6.24
CA ARG A 59 33.50 6.85 -5.03
C ARG A 59 32.13 7.48 -5.33
N THR A 60 32.03 8.29 -6.40
CA THR A 60 30.77 8.90 -6.82
C THR A 60 29.75 7.87 -7.26
N GLU A 61 30.14 6.88 -8.04
CA GLU A 61 29.26 5.77 -8.46
C GLU A 61 28.80 4.91 -7.28
N LEU A 62 29.69 4.58 -6.35
CA LEU A 62 29.33 3.89 -5.11
C LEU A 62 28.39 4.71 -4.23
N LYS A 63 28.57 6.03 -4.16
CA LYS A 63 27.68 6.91 -3.39
C LYS A 63 26.28 6.95 -3.97
N LYS A 64 26.11 6.93 -5.28
CA LYS A 64 24.80 6.81 -5.94
C LYS A 64 24.11 5.48 -5.59
N LYS A 65 24.82 4.36 -5.71
CA LYS A 65 24.31 3.03 -5.34
C LYS A 65 23.97 2.93 -3.86
N TRP A 66 24.81 3.51 -2.99
CA TRP A 66 24.59 3.56 -1.55
C TRP A 66 23.35 4.38 -1.18
N ALA A 67 23.16 5.54 -1.79
CA ALA A 67 21.96 6.36 -1.57
C ALA A 67 20.68 5.63 -1.97
N THR A 68 20.72 4.85 -3.04
CA THR A 68 19.60 3.99 -3.46
C THR A 68 19.33 2.89 -2.43
N MET A 69 20.38 2.20 -1.96
CA MET A 69 20.25 1.17 -0.92
C MET A 69 19.71 1.72 0.40
N GLN A 70 20.15 2.91 0.82
CA GLN A 70 19.59 3.59 2.00
C GLN A 70 18.10 3.88 1.87
N LYS A 71 17.65 4.34 0.68
CA LYS A 71 16.23 4.55 0.40
C LYS A 71 15.43 3.25 0.52
N VAL A 72 15.95 2.16 -0.01
CA VAL A 72 15.32 0.84 0.08
C VAL A 72 15.21 0.36 1.51
N LEU A 73 16.29 0.44 2.29
CA LEU A 73 16.30 0.04 3.71
C LEU A 73 15.37 0.91 4.56
N SER A 74 15.40 2.23 4.34
CA SER A 74 14.50 3.19 5.00
C SER A 74 13.04 2.90 4.66
N SER A 75 12.73 2.60 3.39
CA SER A 75 11.40 2.22 2.95
C SER A 75 10.92 0.93 3.63
N ASN A 76 11.73 -0.12 3.72
CA ASN A 76 11.36 -1.37 4.37
C ASN A 76 11.05 -1.17 5.86
N SER A 77 11.90 -0.43 6.60
CA SER A 77 11.65 -0.12 8.01
C SER A 77 10.35 0.67 8.22
N ARG A 78 10.01 1.56 7.29
CA ARG A 78 8.74 2.29 7.30
C ARG A 78 7.55 1.36 7.12
N LEU A 79 7.61 0.48 6.12
CA LEU A 79 6.55 -0.49 5.84
C LEU A 79 6.33 -1.45 7.01
N GLU A 80 7.41 -1.91 7.66
CA GLU A 80 7.33 -2.77 8.85
C GLU A 80 6.61 -2.07 10.01
N LYS A 81 6.90 -0.79 10.26
CA LYS A 81 6.23 -0.01 11.31
C LYS A 81 4.75 0.17 11.02
N ILE A 82 4.39 0.51 9.78
CA ILE A 82 2.99 0.64 9.35
C ILE A 82 2.26 -0.69 9.49
N THR A 83 2.89 -1.79 9.06
CA THR A 83 2.33 -3.14 9.20
C THR A 83 2.05 -3.49 10.66
N ASN A 84 2.99 -3.21 11.56
CA ASN A 84 2.82 -3.48 12.99
C ASN A 84 1.72 -2.60 13.61
N ASP A 85 1.63 -1.35 13.20
CA ASP A 85 0.60 -0.41 13.66
C ASP A 85 -0.79 -0.86 13.22
N ILE A 86 -0.97 -1.22 11.94
CA ILE A 86 -2.22 -1.77 11.43
C ILE A 86 -2.56 -3.11 12.11
N HIS A 87 -1.56 -3.97 12.34
CA HIS A 87 -1.76 -5.24 13.03
C HIS A 87 -2.26 -5.02 14.47
N LEU A 88 -1.68 -4.05 15.17
CA LEU A 88 -2.13 -3.66 16.50
C LEU A 88 -3.58 -3.16 16.49
N ASP A 89 -3.96 -2.35 15.51
CA ASP A 89 -5.35 -1.91 15.36
C ASP A 89 -6.30 -3.10 15.14
N MET A 90 -5.90 -4.10 14.33
CA MET A 90 -6.70 -5.32 14.11
C MET A 90 -6.96 -6.11 15.41
N GLU A 91 -6.07 -5.98 16.41
CA GLU A 91 -6.17 -6.67 17.70
C GLU A 91 -6.83 -5.82 18.81
N THR A 92 -6.78 -4.49 18.70
CA THR A 92 -7.20 -3.58 19.76
C THR A 92 -8.48 -2.83 19.46
N VAL A 93 -8.70 -2.44 18.19
CA VAL A 93 -9.90 -1.68 17.80
C VAL A 93 -11.11 -2.61 17.80
N PRO A 94 -12.15 -2.32 18.61
CA PRO A 94 -13.25 -3.26 18.86
C PRO A 94 -13.92 -3.79 17.59
N ARG A 95 -14.17 -2.91 16.60
CA ARG A 95 -14.86 -3.27 15.37
C ARG A 95 -14.02 -4.15 14.44
N LEU A 96 -12.70 -3.92 14.38
CA LEU A 96 -11.76 -4.74 13.61
C LEU A 96 -11.50 -6.08 14.30
N LYS A 97 -11.34 -6.04 15.62
CA LYS A 97 -11.11 -7.24 16.45
C LYS A 97 -12.29 -8.19 16.41
N SER A 98 -13.51 -7.67 16.55
CA SER A 98 -14.73 -8.49 16.55
C SER A 98 -15.07 -9.13 15.19
N GLY A 99 -14.43 -8.67 14.10
CA GLY A 99 -14.74 -9.13 12.75
C GLY A 99 -16.04 -8.55 12.17
N LEU A 100 -16.63 -7.55 12.81
CA LEU A 100 -17.79 -6.81 12.29
C LEU A 100 -17.40 -5.73 11.28
N GLY A 101 -16.14 -5.37 11.25
CA GLY A 101 -15.57 -4.42 10.29
C GLY A 101 -14.24 -4.91 9.76
N ASN A 102 -13.85 -4.36 8.64
CA ASN A 102 -12.58 -4.58 7.98
C ASN A 102 -11.98 -3.27 7.50
N ALA A 103 -10.82 -3.33 6.86
CA ALA A 103 -10.07 -2.17 6.47
C ALA A 103 -9.52 -2.26 5.04
N ILE A 104 -9.22 -1.09 4.47
CA ILE A 104 -8.51 -0.96 3.20
C ILE A 104 -7.20 -0.22 3.46
N LEU A 105 -6.09 -0.72 2.93
CA LEU A 105 -4.78 -0.07 2.90
C LEU A 105 -4.46 0.39 1.48
N ILE A 106 -4.26 1.68 1.30
CA ILE A 106 -3.82 2.28 0.04
C ILE A 106 -2.31 2.39 0.07
N ALA A 107 -1.64 1.61 -0.77
CA ALA A 107 -0.20 1.62 -0.95
C ALA A 107 0.23 2.56 -2.08
N GLY A 108 1.45 3.09 -2.01
CA GLY A 108 1.98 4.01 -3.01
C GLY A 108 2.31 3.36 -4.35
N SER A 109 2.58 2.05 -4.38
CA SER A 109 2.90 1.30 -5.58
C SER A 109 2.56 -0.18 -5.44
N ILE A 110 2.52 -0.89 -6.59
CA ILE A 110 2.30 -2.35 -6.61
C ILE A 110 3.43 -3.09 -5.88
N SER A 111 4.68 -2.62 -5.98
CA SER A 111 5.81 -3.18 -5.25
C SER A 111 5.65 -3.04 -3.73
N GLU A 112 5.17 -1.88 -3.26
CA GLU A 112 4.86 -1.68 -1.84
C GLU A 112 3.69 -2.54 -1.39
N ALA A 113 2.64 -2.67 -2.21
CA ALA A 113 1.51 -3.56 -1.91
C ALA A 113 1.95 -5.01 -1.73
N CYS A 114 2.86 -5.52 -2.58
CA CYS A 114 3.45 -6.86 -2.44
C CYS A 114 4.25 -7.00 -1.14
N LYS A 115 5.09 -6.00 -0.81
CA LYS A 115 5.86 -5.99 0.43
C LYS A 115 4.95 -5.96 1.67
N TYR A 116 3.89 -5.16 1.66
CA TYR A 116 2.89 -5.14 2.72
C TYR A 116 2.25 -6.51 2.91
N TRP A 117 1.82 -7.14 1.83
CA TRP A 117 1.21 -8.46 1.91
C TRP A 117 2.17 -9.49 2.54
N GLU A 118 3.43 -9.52 2.11
CA GLU A 118 4.44 -10.41 2.71
C GLU A 118 4.67 -10.12 4.20
N LEU A 119 4.73 -8.85 4.58
CA LEU A 119 4.89 -8.45 5.99
C LEU A 119 3.68 -8.88 6.82
N PHE A 120 2.45 -8.71 6.32
CA PHE A 120 1.25 -9.17 6.99
C PHE A 120 1.20 -10.70 7.11
N GLN A 121 1.61 -11.43 6.06
CA GLN A 121 1.71 -12.90 6.17
C GLN A 121 2.71 -13.33 7.26
N LYS A 122 3.85 -12.65 7.37
CA LYS A 122 4.88 -12.91 8.40
C LYS A 122 4.40 -12.53 9.81
N SER A 123 3.66 -11.44 9.94
CA SER A 123 3.11 -10.99 11.24
C SER A 123 1.92 -11.80 11.73
N GLY A 124 1.37 -12.71 10.91
CA GLY A 124 0.23 -13.54 11.24
C GLY A 124 -1.13 -13.04 10.77
N LEU A 125 -1.23 -11.84 10.19
CA LEU A 125 -2.46 -11.34 9.57
C LEU A 125 -2.67 -11.96 8.19
N LYS A 126 -3.00 -13.25 8.14
CA LYS A 126 -3.18 -14.01 6.89
C LYS A 126 -4.45 -13.65 6.12
N LYS A 127 -5.42 -13.01 6.77
CA LYS A 127 -6.73 -12.63 6.19
C LYS A 127 -6.63 -11.30 5.45
N CYS A 128 -5.66 -11.18 4.53
CA CYS A 128 -5.44 -10.02 3.68
C CYS A 128 -5.16 -10.41 2.25
N ALA A 129 -5.52 -9.56 1.31
CA ALA A 129 -5.28 -9.76 -0.12
C ALA A 129 -4.93 -8.45 -0.83
N ILE A 130 -4.19 -8.57 -1.95
CA ILE A 130 -3.89 -7.45 -2.84
C ILE A 130 -4.93 -7.43 -3.96
N VAL A 131 -5.51 -6.26 -4.21
CA VAL A 131 -6.42 -6.03 -5.35
C VAL A 131 -5.92 -4.81 -6.13
N THR A 132 -5.31 -5.05 -7.28
CA THR A 132 -4.76 -4.01 -8.16
C THR A 132 -5.06 -4.31 -9.62
N SER A 133 -4.68 -3.41 -10.52
CA SER A 133 -4.76 -3.65 -11.96
C SER A 133 -3.59 -4.47 -12.52
N TYR A 134 -2.65 -4.90 -11.67
CA TYR A 134 -1.50 -5.69 -12.09
C TYR A 134 -1.91 -7.09 -12.52
N ASN A 135 -1.34 -7.53 -13.65
CA ASN A 135 -1.55 -8.87 -14.18
C ASN A 135 -0.17 -9.55 -14.37
N PRO A 136 0.16 -10.58 -13.57
CA PRO A 136 1.42 -11.29 -13.65
C PRO A 136 1.45 -12.26 -14.84
N HIS A 137 1.51 -11.76 -16.07
CA HIS A 137 1.79 -12.59 -17.23
C HIS A 137 3.31 -12.77 -17.41
N ILE A 138 3.73 -14.02 -17.64
CA ILE A 138 5.12 -14.44 -17.86
C ILE A 138 5.78 -13.70 -19.03
N SER A 139 5.00 -13.21 -19.99
CA SER A 139 5.48 -12.42 -21.14
C SER A 139 6.06 -11.05 -20.77
N SER A 140 5.67 -10.47 -19.63
CA SER A 140 6.19 -9.17 -19.16
C SER A 140 7.60 -9.26 -18.55
N ILE A 141 8.11 -10.47 -18.29
CA ILE A 141 9.43 -10.69 -17.68
C ILE A 141 10.55 -10.79 -18.74
N LYS A 142 10.21 -10.98 -20.02
CA LYS A 142 11.16 -11.26 -21.11
C LYS A 142 11.34 -10.11 -22.12
N GLY A 143 11.00 -8.89 -21.80
CA GLY A 143 11.08 -7.78 -22.74
C GLY A 143 11.98 -6.66 -22.26
N GLU A 144 13.12 -6.48 -22.91
CA GLU A 144 13.99 -5.32 -22.93
C GLU A 144 14.88 -5.09 -21.71
N THR A 145 16.15 -4.78 -21.96
CA THR A 145 17.24 -4.40 -21.05
C THR A 145 16.83 -3.30 -20.07
N VAL A 146 16.23 -3.71 -18.97
CA VAL A 146 15.84 -2.88 -17.84
C VAL A 146 16.92 -3.02 -16.76
N SER A 147 17.13 -2.02 -15.95
CA SER A 147 18.14 -2.05 -14.89
C SER A 147 17.91 -3.23 -13.93
N LEU A 148 19.00 -3.82 -13.41
CA LEU A 148 18.97 -4.95 -12.47
C LEU A 148 17.99 -4.79 -11.30
N ASP A 149 17.72 -3.56 -10.87
CA ASP A 149 16.77 -3.23 -9.80
C ASP A 149 15.29 -3.40 -10.23
N GLU A 150 14.97 -3.09 -11.49
CA GLU A 150 13.61 -3.21 -12.03
C GLU A 150 13.26 -4.66 -12.30
N ASP A 151 14.20 -5.46 -12.79
CA ASP A 151 14.04 -6.90 -12.98
C ASP A 151 13.79 -7.61 -11.64
N THR A 152 14.53 -7.25 -10.60
CA THR A 152 14.35 -7.81 -9.26
C THR A 152 12.97 -7.48 -8.69
N GLN A 153 12.49 -6.27 -8.90
CA GLN A 153 11.15 -5.86 -8.47
C GLN A 153 10.04 -6.56 -9.27
N ALA A 154 10.23 -6.79 -10.57
CA ALA A 154 9.28 -7.50 -11.41
C ALA A 154 9.14 -8.97 -10.98
N ILE A 155 10.27 -9.63 -10.68
CA ILE A 155 10.30 -11.00 -10.16
C ILE A 155 9.57 -11.08 -8.82
N LEU A 156 9.89 -10.19 -7.87
CA LEU A 156 9.25 -10.16 -6.56
C LEU A 156 7.72 -10.00 -6.65
N LYS A 157 7.25 -9.07 -7.51
CA LYS A 157 5.82 -8.86 -7.74
C LYS A 157 5.15 -10.14 -8.25
N ASN A 158 5.77 -10.78 -9.25
CA ASN A 158 5.23 -11.99 -9.83
C ASN A 158 5.17 -13.13 -8.82
N GLU A 159 6.25 -13.36 -8.07
CA GLU A 159 6.30 -14.40 -7.04
C GLU A 159 5.26 -14.17 -5.94
N THR A 160 5.11 -12.94 -5.47
CA THR A 160 4.12 -12.59 -4.46
C THR A 160 2.69 -12.85 -4.96
N TYR A 161 2.39 -12.45 -6.21
CA TYR A 161 1.09 -12.72 -6.80
C TYR A 161 0.84 -14.20 -7.00
N GLN A 162 1.80 -14.98 -7.48
CA GLN A 162 1.67 -16.43 -7.63
C GLN A 162 1.37 -17.12 -6.28
N LYS A 163 2.07 -16.73 -5.23
CA LYS A 163 1.81 -17.23 -3.87
C LYS A 163 0.41 -16.86 -3.36
N MET A 164 -0.04 -15.64 -3.65
CA MET A 164 -1.34 -15.16 -3.21
C MET A 164 -2.50 -15.79 -3.98
N LEU A 165 -2.34 -15.96 -5.29
CA LEU A 165 -3.37 -16.53 -6.17
C LEU A 165 -3.58 -18.03 -5.93
N ASP A 166 -2.56 -18.73 -5.47
CA ASP A 166 -2.59 -20.18 -5.20
C ASP A 166 -3.19 -20.99 -6.37
N GLY A 167 -2.73 -20.66 -7.59
CA GLY A 167 -3.17 -21.32 -8.84
C GLY A 167 -4.52 -20.84 -9.40
N LYS A 168 -5.19 -19.88 -8.77
CA LYS A 168 -6.45 -19.31 -9.27
C LYS A 168 -6.19 -18.26 -10.34
N GLU A 169 -7.15 -18.13 -11.26
CA GLU A 169 -7.18 -16.99 -12.19
C GLU A 169 -7.43 -15.68 -11.43
N ILE A 170 -6.79 -14.60 -11.87
CA ILE A 170 -6.86 -13.28 -11.20
C ILE A 170 -8.30 -12.79 -11.03
N LYS A 171 -9.12 -12.94 -12.08
CA LYS A 171 -10.50 -12.44 -12.07
C LYS A 171 -11.35 -13.19 -11.03
N ASP A 172 -11.17 -14.50 -10.94
CA ASP A 172 -11.91 -15.35 -10.00
C ASP A 172 -11.45 -15.09 -8.57
N PHE A 173 -10.14 -14.97 -8.37
CA PHE A 173 -9.55 -14.59 -7.09
C PHE A 173 -10.06 -13.22 -6.60
N GLU A 174 -10.00 -12.19 -7.46
CA GLU A 174 -10.47 -10.85 -7.08
C GLU A 174 -11.98 -10.84 -6.76
N LYS A 175 -12.77 -11.59 -7.50
CA LYS A 175 -14.20 -11.70 -7.21
C LYS A 175 -14.41 -12.34 -5.84
N GLU A 176 -13.79 -13.49 -5.60
CA GLU A 176 -13.87 -14.19 -4.31
C GLU A 176 -13.43 -13.31 -3.13
N VAL A 177 -12.32 -12.59 -3.29
CA VAL A 177 -11.78 -11.69 -2.26
C VAL A 177 -12.73 -10.54 -1.96
N LYS A 178 -13.31 -9.91 -2.99
CA LYS A 178 -14.28 -8.83 -2.83
C LYS A 178 -15.58 -9.29 -2.19
N ASP A 179 -16.09 -10.44 -2.62
CA ASP A 179 -17.30 -11.03 -2.04
C ASP A 179 -17.08 -11.37 -0.55
N LYS A 180 -15.95 -12.01 -0.21
CA LYS A 180 -15.57 -12.26 1.19
C LYS A 180 -15.37 -10.97 2.00
N PHE A 181 -14.81 -9.94 1.40
CA PHE A 181 -14.59 -8.67 2.08
C PHE A 181 -15.91 -8.00 2.47
N ILE A 182 -16.94 -8.10 1.63
CA ILE A 182 -18.25 -7.53 1.87
C ILE A 182 -19.08 -8.44 2.80
N GLU A 183 -19.15 -9.74 2.49
CA GLU A 183 -20.07 -10.66 3.14
C GLU A 183 -19.52 -11.30 4.42
N GLN A 184 -18.19 -11.45 4.50
CA GLN A 184 -17.49 -12.17 5.57
C GLN A 184 -16.29 -11.35 6.11
N PRO A 185 -16.50 -10.18 6.71
CA PRO A 185 -15.43 -9.29 7.14
C PRO A 185 -14.48 -9.94 8.18
N ALA A 186 -14.93 -10.94 8.92
CA ALA A 186 -14.09 -11.73 9.80
C ALA A 186 -13.10 -12.66 9.07
N GLN A 187 -13.36 -13.00 7.80
CA GLN A 187 -12.52 -13.88 6.98
C GLN A 187 -11.63 -13.12 6.02
N MET A 188 -11.98 -11.89 5.65
CA MET A 188 -11.15 -10.99 4.86
C MET A 188 -11.07 -9.64 5.58
N LYS A 189 -10.00 -9.47 6.37
CA LYS A 189 -9.86 -8.32 7.27
C LYS A 189 -9.24 -7.09 6.61
N LEU A 190 -8.40 -7.29 5.60
CA LEU A 190 -7.65 -6.21 4.98
C LEU A 190 -7.53 -6.39 3.47
N LEU A 191 -7.94 -5.38 2.70
CA LEU A 191 -7.58 -5.25 1.29
C LEU A 191 -6.42 -4.26 1.14
N ILE A 192 -5.42 -4.65 0.35
CA ILE A 192 -4.29 -3.79 -0.02
C ILE A 192 -4.50 -3.38 -1.46
N VAL A 193 -4.63 -2.08 -1.69
CA VAL A 193 -4.93 -1.51 -3.01
C VAL A 193 -3.91 -0.43 -3.37
N VAL A 194 -3.83 -0.05 -4.64
CA VAL A 194 -3.01 1.09 -5.10
C VAL A 194 -3.92 2.19 -5.64
N ASP A 195 -4.65 1.93 -6.73
CA ASP A 195 -5.60 2.86 -7.34
C ASP A 195 -6.98 2.21 -7.56
N LYS A 196 -7.02 0.88 -7.62
CA LYS A 196 -8.24 0.10 -7.83
C LYS A 196 -9.11 0.13 -6.56
N LEU A 197 -10.41 0.13 -6.72
CA LEU A 197 -11.42 0.18 -5.64
C LEU A 197 -11.51 1.51 -4.88
N LEU A 198 -10.79 2.54 -5.25
CA LEU A 198 -10.92 3.87 -4.62
C LEU A 198 -12.22 4.58 -5.03
N THR A 199 -12.80 4.19 -6.15
CA THR A 199 -14.09 4.73 -6.64
C THR A 199 -15.02 3.58 -7.02
N GLY A 200 -16.30 3.73 -6.68
CA GLY A 200 -17.34 2.79 -7.09
C GLY A 200 -17.34 1.42 -6.41
N PHE A 201 -16.57 1.24 -5.33
CA PHE A 201 -16.59 0.02 -4.53
C PHE A 201 -17.40 0.24 -3.27
N ASP A 202 -18.61 -0.30 -3.24
CA ASP A 202 -19.49 -0.26 -2.08
C ASP A 202 -19.20 -1.45 -1.16
N ALA A 203 -18.68 -1.17 0.03
CA ALA A 203 -18.32 -2.17 1.02
C ALA A 203 -18.69 -1.67 2.43
N PRO A 204 -19.93 -1.86 2.89
CA PRO A 204 -20.39 -1.38 4.19
C PRO A 204 -19.55 -1.83 5.41
N PRO A 205 -18.91 -3.03 5.42
CA PRO A 205 -18.02 -3.41 6.49
C PRO A 205 -16.68 -2.64 6.51
N ALA A 206 -16.28 -2.00 5.42
CA ALA A 206 -15.03 -1.24 5.33
C ALA A 206 -15.16 0.06 6.15
N THR A 207 -14.73 0.01 7.40
CA THR A 207 -14.87 1.11 8.34
C THR A 207 -13.55 1.83 8.64
N TYR A 208 -12.43 1.29 8.16
CA TYR A 208 -11.10 1.87 8.32
C TYR A 208 -10.38 1.96 6.98
N LEU A 209 -9.77 3.12 6.75
CA LEU A 209 -8.97 3.39 5.56
C LEU A 209 -7.58 3.86 6.01
N TYR A 210 -6.56 3.06 5.69
CA TYR A 210 -5.17 3.42 5.91
C TYR A 210 -4.60 3.95 4.60
N ILE A 211 -4.03 5.15 4.63
CA ILE A 211 -3.51 5.83 3.44
C ILE A 211 -2.00 5.97 3.58
N ASP A 212 -1.24 5.15 2.84
CA ASP A 212 0.21 5.24 2.72
C ASP A 212 0.62 5.67 1.30
N LYS A 213 -0.02 6.73 0.84
CA LYS A 213 0.19 7.32 -0.49
C LYS A 213 -0.02 8.82 -0.42
N SER A 214 0.83 9.60 -1.10
CA SER A 214 0.53 11.01 -1.32
C SER A 214 -0.66 11.11 -2.28
N MET A 215 -1.77 11.58 -1.77
CA MET A 215 -2.97 11.82 -2.56
C MET A 215 -3.05 13.31 -2.90
N LYS A 216 -3.41 13.63 -4.14
CA LYS A 216 -3.62 14.99 -4.63
C LYS A 216 -5.00 15.10 -5.25
N ASP A 217 -5.64 16.24 -5.07
CA ASP A 217 -6.92 16.60 -5.66
C ASP A 217 -8.03 15.57 -5.42
N HIS A 218 -8.61 15.02 -6.48
CA HIS A 218 -9.77 14.13 -6.44
C HIS A 218 -9.52 12.73 -5.83
N GLY A 219 -8.35 12.49 -5.25
CA GLY A 219 -8.04 11.22 -4.59
C GLY A 219 -8.40 11.19 -3.09
N LEU A 220 -8.89 12.31 -2.55
CA LEU A 220 -9.31 12.44 -1.15
C LEU A 220 -10.83 12.45 -1.04
#